data_09492e8530f473b9f9ab2513f0bab84e
#
_entry.id   09492e8530f473b9f9ab2513f0bab84e
#
_cell.length_a   1.000
_cell.length_b   1.000
_cell.length_c   1.000
_cell.angle_alpha   90.00
_cell.angle_beta   90.00
_cell.angle_gamma   90.00
#
_symmetry.space_group_name_H-M   'P 1'
#
loop_
_entity.id
_entity.type
_entity.pdbx_description
1 polymer ?
#
loop_
_entity_poly.entity_id
_entity_poly.type
_entity_poly.pdbx_seq_one_letter_code
_entity_poly.pdbx_strand_id
1 'polypeptide(L)'
;MSIDKNILVKLKDAGFRQNDKWLVKGVSLVGEKGKIVTLIGPNGSGKSTTAKIALGIYKKIDGEVKKYTNKVGYVPQKISIDWTLPLRVHDFMLLTENLDDEAINKALSLTGVIHLKDKNLGNLSGGEFQRVLLARAISKKPELLVLDEPVQGVDFTGEIALYELIKKNIGRTKLWNFINIS
;
A
#
# COMPACT_ATOMS: atom_id res chain seq x y z
N MET A 1 18.51 -24.10 9.35
CA MET A 1 17.32 -23.35 9.82
C MET A 1 16.36 -23.27 8.65
N SER A 2 15.23 -23.97 8.70
CA SER A 2 14.21 -23.88 7.65
C SER A 2 13.60 -22.48 7.69
N ILE A 3 13.72 -21.74 6.59
CA ILE A 3 13.02 -20.47 6.42
C ILE A 3 11.53 -20.80 6.45
N ASP A 4 10.80 -20.23 7.40
CA ASP A 4 9.36 -20.39 7.45
C ASP A 4 8.77 -19.80 6.15
N LYS A 5 8.26 -20.67 5.28
CA LYS A 5 7.74 -20.33 3.94
C LYS A 5 6.57 -19.33 3.99
N ASN A 6 6.11 -18.99 5.18
CA ASN A 6 5.01 -18.05 5.40
C ASN A 6 5.49 -16.62 5.61
N ILE A 7 6.77 -16.37 5.89
CA ILE A 7 7.30 -15.03 6.11
C ILE A 7 7.47 -14.31 4.76
N LEU A 8 6.96 -13.10 4.65
CA LEU A 8 7.11 -12.23 3.47
C LEU A 8 8.11 -11.11 3.68
N VAL A 9 8.17 -10.59 4.90
CA VAL A 9 9.12 -9.55 5.30
C VAL A 9 9.46 -9.69 6.77
N LYS A 10 10.72 -9.47 7.11
CA LYS A 10 11.20 -9.47 8.49
C LYS A 10 12.15 -8.29 8.69
N LEU A 11 11.85 -7.48 9.70
CA LEU A 11 12.73 -6.45 10.23
C LEU A 11 13.27 -6.92 11.57
N LYS A 12 14.56 -6.71 11.81
CA LYS A 12 15.21 -6.97 13.10
C LYS A 12 16.08 -5.77 13.47
N ASP A 13 15.71 -5.10 14.54
CA ASP A 13 16.36 -3.89 15.06
C ASP A 13 16.59 -2.83 13.97
N ALA A 14 15.65 -2.75 13.01
CA ALA A 14 15.76 -1.88 11.86
C ALA A 14 15.65 -0.42 12.25
N GLY A 15 16.48 0.42 11.66
CA GLY A 15 16.49 1.84 11.87
C GLY A 15 16.85 2.61 10.61
N PHE A 16 16.44 3.87 10.55
CA PHE A 16 16.78 4.78 9.46
C PHE A 16 17.08 6.18 9.97
N ARG A 17 18.21 6.73 9.49
CA ARG A 17 18.63 8.10 9.75
C ARG A 17 18.58 8.93 8.48
N GLN A 18 18.20 10.19 8.65
CA GLN A 18 18.29 11.21 7.62
C GLN A 18 18.90 12.48 8.24
N ASN A 19 19.97 12.99 7.64
CA ASN A 19 20.70 14.16 8.15
C ASN A 19 21.03 14.02 9.65
N ASP A 20 21.66 12.90 10.03
CA ASP A 20 22.05 12.51 11.40
C ASP A 20 20.91 12.42 12.43
N LYS A 21 19.67 12.61 12.00
CA LYS A 21 18.49 12.44 12.85
C LYS A 21 17.84 11.09 12.62
N TRP A 22 17.56 10.38 13.71
CA TRP A 22 16.76 9.17 13.65
C TRP A 22 15.31 9.49 13.25
N LEU A 23 14.83 8.89 12.18
CA LEU A 23 13.41 8.86 11.83
C LEU A 23 12.74 7.62 12.42
N VAL A 24 13.49 6.51 12.50
CA VAL A 24 13.07 5.25 13.13
C VAL A 24 14.31 4.58 13.71
N LYS A 25 14.18 3.93 14.89
CA LYS A 25 15.27 3.22 15.54
C LYS A 25 14.77 1.95 16.21
N GLY A 26 15.44 0.81 15.95
CA GLY A 26 15.26 -0.44 16.67
C GLY A 26 13.91 -1.12 16.44
N VAL A 27 13.32 -0.99 15.25
CA VAL A 27 12.03 -1.63 14.93
C VAL A 27 12.23 -3.09 14.53
N SER A 28 11.49 -3.99 15.19
CA SER A 28 11.43 -5.40 14.84
C SER A 28 10.00 -5.80 14.55
N LEU A 29 9.75 -6.38 13.38
CA LEU A 29 8.44 -6.89 12.97
C LEU A 29 8.56 -8.04 11.97
N VAL A 30 7.51 -8.84 11.88
CA VAL A 30 7.40 -9.94 10.90
C VAL A 30 6.05 -9.83 10.19
N GLY A 31 6.08 -9.75 8.86
CA GLY A 31 4.90 -9.86 8.01
C GLY A 31 4.79 -11.28 7.45
N GLU A 32 3.71 -11.98 7.80
CA GLU A 32 3.47 -13.37 7.40
C GLU A 32 2.26 -13.48 6.48
N LYS A 33 2.23 -14.48 5.61
CA LYS A 33 1.09 -14.78 4.73
C LYS A 33 -0.21 -14.94 5.52
N GLY A 34 -1.28 -14.27 5.08
CA GLY A 34 -2.61 -14.34 5.67
C GLY A 34 -2.75 -13.58 6.99
N LYS A 35 -1.74 -12.80 7.40
CA LYS A 35 -1.80 -11.99 8.62
C LYS A 35 -1.80 -10.50 8.32
N ILE A 36 -2.40 -9.74 9.21
CA ILE A 36 -2.42 -8.26 9.17
C ILE A 36 -1.47 -7.76 10.25
N VAL A 37 -0.56 -6.88 9.87
CA VAL A 37 0.28 -6.12 10.81
C VAL A 37 -0.20 -4.67 10.78
N THR A 38 -0.54 -4.12 11.93
CA THR A 38 -0.95 -2.71 12.05
C THR A 38 0.10 -1.94 12.82
N LEU A 39 0.57 -0.84 12.24
CA LEU A 39 1.45 0.13 12.89
C LEU A 39 0.60 1.29 13.40
N ILE A 40 0.52 1.44 14.72
CA ILE A 40 -0.28 2.49 15.38
C ILE A 40 0.65 3.44 16.12
N GLY A 41 0.35 4.73 16.08
CA GLY A 41 1.10 5.74 16.82
C GLY A 41 0.83 7.16 16.31
N PRO A 42 1.29 8.19 17.04
CA PRO A 42 1.07 9.58 16.65
C PRO A 42 1.78 9.95 15.34
N ASN A 43 1.37 11.07 14.74
CA ASN A 43 2.04 11.60 13.56
C ASN A 43 3.51 11.88 13.88
N GLY A 44 4.40 11.52 12.94
CA GLY A 44 5.84 11.66 13.14
C GLY A 44 6.51 10.51 13.92
N SER A 45 5.78 9.49 14.38
CA SER A 45 6.38 8.34 15.08
C SER A 45 7.17 7.37 14.19
N GLY A 46 7.27 7.64 12.89
CA GLY A 46 8.07 6.82 11.96
C GLY A 46 7.31 5.67 11.30
N LYS A 47 5.98 5.60 11.39
CA LYS A 47 5.15 4.54 10.79
C LYS A 47 5.42 4.39 9.28
N SER A 48 5.23 5.48 8.51
CA SER A 48 5.50 5.48 7.06
C SER A 48 6.95 5.17 6.72
N THR A 49 7.89 5.61 7.57
CA THR A 49 9.32 5.27 7.42
C THR A 49 9.54 3.78 7.61
N THR A 50 8.92 3.17 8.64
CA THR A 50 8.98 1.73 8.89
C THR A 50 8.40 0.92 7.71
N ALA A 51 7.27 1.35 7.15
CA ALA A 51 6.69 0.75 5.96
C ALA A 51 7.65 0.82 4.76
N LYS A 52 8.25 1.99 4.51
CA LYS A 52 9.23 2.18 3.43
C LYS A 52 10.50 1.34 3.63
N ILE A 53 10.93 1.13 4.87
CA ILE A 53 12.01 0.19 5.22
C ILE A 53 11.58 -1.25 4.84
N ALA A 54 10.40 -1.68 5.27
CA ALA A 54 9.87 -3.01 4.96
C ALA A 54 9.73 -3.27 3.46
N LEU A 55 9.38 -2.23 2.69
CA LEU A 55 9.30 -2.25 1.23
C LEU A 55 10.67 -2.30 0.54
N GLY A 56 11.76 -1.97 1.27
CA GLY A 56 13.11 -1.85 0.71
C GLY A 56 13.32 -0.58 -0.12
N ILE A 57 12.52 0.45 0.12
CA ILE A 57 12.66 1.77 -0.52
C ILE A 57 13.92 2.47 0.00
N TYR A 58 14.16 2.38 1.31
CA TYR A 58 15.41 2.86 1.92
C TYR A 58 16.48 1.77 1.88
N LYS A 59 17.64 2.08 1.26
CA LYS A 59 18.75 1.14 1.10
C LYS A 59 19.77 1.20 2.22
N LYS A 60 19.98 2.39 2.81
CA LYS A 60 20.91 2.59 3.94
C LYS A 60 20.11 2.53 5.23
N ILE A 61 20.08 1.38 5.86
CA ILE A 61 19.38 1.13 7.12
C ILE A 61 20.36 0.57 8.15
N ASP A 62 20.09 0.82 9.44
CA ASP A 62 20.68 0.08 10.55
C ASP A 62 19.85 -1.17 10.84
N GLY A 63 20.46 -2.21 11.39
CA GLY A 63 19.81 -3.49 11.64
C GLY A 63 19.66 -4.34 10.39
N GLU A 64 18.67 -5.22 10.38
CA GLU A 64 18.49 -6.21 9.31
C GLU A 64 17.07 -6.13 8.72
N VAL A 65 16.99 -6.15 7.39
CA VAL A 65 15.72 -6.29 6.65
C VAL A 65 15.84 -7.44 5.67
N LYS A 66 14.95 -8.42 5.81
CA LYS A 66 14.83 -9.53 4.86
C LYS A 66 13.46 -9.48 4.20
N LYS A 67 13.46 -9.38 2.89
CA LYS A 67 12.25 -9.43 2.05
C LYS A 67 12.24 -10.73 1.26
N TYR A 68 11.18 -11.51 1.42
CA TYR A 68 11.03 -12.85 0.82
C TYR A 68 10.08 -12.85 -0.38
N THR A 69 9.50 -11.69 -0.73
CA THR A 69 8.67 -11.51 -1.91
C THR A 69 8.99 -10.19 -2.62
N ASN A 70 8.88 -10.22 -3.95
CA ASN A 70 8.94 -9.03 -4.79
C ASN A 70 7.55 -8.58 -5.28
N LYS A 71 6.51 -9.41 -4.99
CA LYS A 71 5.13 -9.10 -5.36
C LYS A 71 4.51 -8.21 -4.29
N VAL A 72 4.76 -6.91 -4.39
CA VAL A 72 4.36 -5.92 -3.39
C VAL A 72 3.43 -4.89 -4.01
N GLY A 73 2.31 -4.61 -3.34
CA GLY A 73 1.45 -3.45 -3.59
C GLY A 73 1.68 -2.40 -2.50
N TYR A 74 1.70 -1.13 -2.88
CA TYR A 74 1.84 -0.02 -1.95
C TYR A 74 0.86 1.09 -2.26
N VAL A 75 0.09 1.49 -1.27
CA VAL A 75 -0.74 2.70 -1.30
C VAL A 75 -0.09 3.72 -0.37
N PRO A 76 0.56 4.76 -0.90
CA PRO A 76 1.21 5.78 -0.09
C PRO A 76 0.18 6.77 0.47
N GLN A 77 0.53 7.41 1.57
CA GLN A 77 -0.27 8.47 2.20
C GLN A 77 -0.55 9.64 1.25
N LYS A 78 0.45 10.04 0.47
CA LYS A 78 0.35 11.13 -0.51
C LYS A 78 1.04 10.72 -1.80
N ILE A 79 0.42 11.09 -2.91
CA ILE A 79 1.01 11.00 -4.23
C ILE A 79 1.11 12.43 -4.78
N SER A 80 2.28 12.79 -5.29
CA SER A 80 2.46 14.03 -6.05
C SER A 80 2.06 13.76 -7.50
N ILE A 81 0.93 14.28 -7.90
CA ILE A 81 0.44 14.26 -9.28
C ILE A 81 0.32 15.71 -9.73
N ASP A 82 0.75 15.98 -10.94
CA ASP A 82 0.40 17.22 -11.60
C ASP A 82 -1.05 17.13 -12.08
N TRP A 83 -1.96 17.73 -11.33
CA TRP A 83 -3.40 17.71 -11.60
C TRP A 83 -3.81 18.48 -12.86
N THR A 84 -2.89 19.21 -13.49
CA THR A 84 -3.13 19.88 -14.79
C THR A 84 -3.06 18.89 -15.95
N LEU A 85 -2.45 17.73 -15.75
CA LEU A 85 -2.40 16.68 -16.78
C LEU A 85 -3.78 16.04 -16.98
N PRO A 86 -4.25 15.90 -18.21
CA PRO A 86 -5.52 15.23 -18.52
C PRO A 86 -5.37 13.71 -18.45
N LEU A 87 -5.05 13.20 -17.24
CA LEU A 87 -4.77 11.79 -17.01
C LEU A 87 -6.04 11.06 -16.56
N ARG A 88 -6.53 10.12 -17.37
CA ARG A 88 -7.68 9.27 -17.02
C ARG A 88 -7.28 8.18 -16.03
N VAL A 89 -8.26 7.66 -15.30
CA VAL A 89 -8.05 6.50 -14.39
C VAL A 89 -7.39 5.34 -15.12
N HIS A 90 -7.88 4.98 -16.30
CA HIS A 90 -7.29 3.92 -17.12
C HIS A 90 -5.80 4.15 -17.42
N ASP A 91 -5.45 5.33 -17.88
CA ASP A 91 -4.08 5.68 -18.24
C ASP A 91 -3.17 5.66 -16.99
N PHE A 92 -3.70 6.11 -15.85
CA PHE A 92 -3.00 6.04 -14.56
C PHE A 92 -2.72 4.59 -14.11
N MET A 93 -3.65 3.67 -14.36
CA MET A 93 -3.44 2.25 -14.08
C MET A 93 -2.28 1.67 -14.89
N LEU A 94 -2.09 2.12 -16.13
CA LEU A 94 -1.02 1.67 -17.03
C LEU A 94 0.36 2.23 -16.70
N LEU A 95 0.47 3.35 -15.96
CA LEU A 95 1.77 3.99 -15.68
C LEU A 95 2.80 3.12 -14.96
N THR A 96 2.42 2.02 -14.37
CA THR A 96 3.31 1.20 -13.55
C THR A 96 3.75 -0.10 -14.19
N GLU A 97 2.99 -0.66 -15.10
CA GLU A 97 3.29 -1.93 -15.79
C GLU A 97 2.35 -2.11 -16.97
N ASN A 98 2.73 -3.02 -17.88
CA ASN A 98 1.84 -3.51 -18.93
C ASN A 98 0.74 -4.40 -18.33
N LEU A 99 -0.30 -3.77 -17.81
CA LEU A 99 -1.53 -4.44 -17.39
C LEU A 99 -2.44 -4.57 -18.61
N ASP A 100 -3.08 -5.71 -18.77
CA ASP A 100 -4.16 -5.85 -19.72
C ASP A 100 -5.46 -5.21 -19.18
N ASP A 101 -6.39 -4.93 -20.07
CA ASP A 101 -7.68 -4.34 -19.73
C ASP A 101 -8.50 -5.21 -18.78
N GLU A 102 -8.36 -6.51 -18.82
CA GLU A 102 -9.06 -7.44 -17.93
C GLU A 102 -8.58 -7.26 -16.49
N ALA A 103 -7.26 -7.19 -16.27
CA ALA A 103 -6.68 -6.96 -14.94
C ALA A 103 -7.08 -5.59 -14.39
N ILE A 104 -7.08 -4.54 -15.23
CA ILE A 104 -7.54 -3.19 -14.85
C ILE A 104 -9.01 -3.21 -14.45
N ASN A 105 -9.88 -3.74 -15.30
CA ASN A 105 -11.32 -3.80 -15.06
C ASN A 105 -11.62 -4.59 -13.79
N LYS A 106 -10.94 -5.71 -13.58
CA LYS A 106 -11.08 -6.53 -12.37
C LYS A 106 -10.66 -5.76 -11.11
N ALA A 107 -9.52 -5.07 -11.15
CA ALA A 107 -9.04 -4.30 -10.00
C ALA A 107 -9.99 -3.13 -9.66
N LEU A 108 -10.43 -2.38 -10.67
CA LEU A 108 -11.39 -1.28 -10.50
C LEU A 108 -12.76 -1.78 -10.00
N SER A 109 -13.21 -2.94 -10.47
CA SER A 109 -14.45 -3.59 -9.99
C SER A 109 -14.32 -4.02 -8.53
N LEU A 110 -13.20 -4.62 -8.15
CA LEU A 110 -12.93 -5.03 -6.76
C LEU A 110 -12.95 -3.85 -5.79
N THR A 111 -12.57 -2.66 -6.24
CA THR A 111 -12.58 -1.44 -5.42
C THR A 111 -13.84 -0.59 -5.61
N GLY A 112 -14.81 -1.06 -6.44
CA GLY A 112 -16.09 -0.40 -6.65
C GLY A 112 -16.02 0.88 -7.49
N VAL A 113 -14.98 1.07 -8.31
CA VAL A 113 -14.74 2.30 -9.07
C VAL A 113 -14.57 2.07 -10.58
N ILE A 114 -15.07 0.94 -11.08
CA ILE A 114 -15.00 0.62 -12.53
C ILE A 114 -15.68 1.67 -13.40
N HIS A 115 -16.76 2.30 -12.90
CA HIS A 115 -17.50 3.37 -13.58
C HIS A 115 -16.69 4.66 -13.75
N LEU A 116 -15.54 4.76 -13.11
CA LEU A 116 -14.63 5.90 -13.20
C LEU A 116 -13.49 5.68 -14.20
N LYS A 117 -13.44 4.52 -14.87
CA LYS A 117 -12.32 4.12 -15.74
C LYS A 117 -11.88 5.20 -16.71
N ASP A 118 -12.82 5.88 -17.33
CA ASP A 118 -12.58 6.91 -18.35
C ASP A 118 -12.60 8.34 -17.81
N LYS A 119 -12.85 8.53 -16.50
CA LYS A 119 -12.81 9.84 -15.86
C LYS A 119 -11.39 10.36 -15.70
N ASN A 120 -11.21 11.67 -15.79
CA ASN A 120 -9.97 12.34 -15.44
C ASN A 120 -9.74 12.26 -13.92
N LEU A 121 -8.52 11.94 -13.49
CA LEU A 121 -8.15 11.84 -12.07
C LEU A 121 -8.43 13.12 -11.29
N GLY A 122 -8.24 14.29 -11.91
CA GLY A 122 -8.50 15.59 -11.28
C GLY A 122 -9.98 15.85 -10.93
N ASN A 123 -10.90 15.04 -11.50
CA ASN A 123 -12.34 15.15 -11.27
C ASN A 123 -12.86 14.14 -10.24
N LEU A 124 -11.97 13.40 -9.58
CA LEU A 124 -12.34 12.42 -8.56
C LEU A 124 -12.42 13.07 -7.18
N SER A 125 -13.38 12.61 -6.38
CA SER A 125 -13.36 12.89 -4.94
C SER A 125 -12.17 12.20 -4.27
N GLY A 126 -11.78 12.65 -3.08
CA GLY A 126 -10.68 12.02 -2.32
C GLY A 126 -10.90 10.52 -2.11
N GLY A 127 -12.12 10.11 -1.75
CA GLY A 127 -12.48 8.70 -1.58
C GLY A 127 -12.45 7.89 -2.87
N GLU A 128 -12.90 8.45 -3.99
CA GLU A 128 -12.79 7.82 -5.31
C GLU A 128 -11.33 7.63 -5.70
N PHE A 129 -10.51 8.65 -5.50
CA PHE A 129 -9.09 8.58 -5.81
C PHE A 129 -8.36 7.53 -4.93
N GLN A 130 -8.66 7.45 -3.63
CA GLN A 130 -8.10 6.42 -2.75
C GLN A 130 -8.48 5.00 -3.19
N ARG A 131 -9.71 4.79 -3.66
CA ARG A 131 -10.13 3.50 -4.22
C ARG A 131 -9.42 3.17 -5.54
N VAL A 132 -9.13 4.17 -6.37
CA VAL A 132 -8.32 4.00 -7.59
C VAL A 132 -6.86 3.65 -7.21
N LEU A 133 -6.28 4.29 -6.21
CA LEU A 133 -4.95 3.94 -5.70
C LEU A 133 -4.89 2.51 -5.18
N LEU A 134 -5.92 2.09 -4.46
CA LEU A 134 -6.04 0.71 -3.99
C LEU A 134 -6.18 -0.25 -5.17
N ALA A 135 -7.03 0.05 -6.17
CA ALA A 135 -7.15 -0.74 -7.39
C ALA A 135 -5.79 -0.95 -8.06
N ARG A 136 -5.01 0.12 -8.21
CA ARG A 136 -3.67 0.08 -8.78
C ARG A 136 -2.71 -0.81 -7.97
N ALA A 137 -2.74 -0.70 -6.65
CA ALA A 137 -1.89 -1.52 -5.79
C ALA A 137 -2.23 -3.02 -5.87
N ILE A 138 -3.51 -3.36 -6.04
CA ILE A 138 -3.99 -4.75 -6.08
C ILE A 138 -3.99 -5.37 -7.49
N SER A 139 -3.94 -4.56 -8.55
CA SER A 139 -3.98 -5.06 -9.94
C SER A 139 -2.88 -6.08 -10.24
N LYS A 140 -1.73 -5.94 -9.56
CA LYS A 140 -0.56 -6.82 -9.67
C LYS A 140 -0.66 -8.12 -8.88
N LYS A 141 -1.77 -8.38 -8.21
CA LYS A 141 -1.96 -9.53 -7.31
C LYS A 141 -0.78 -9.66 -6.33
N PRO A 142 -0.47 -8.64 -5.52
CA PRO A 142 0.68 -8.66 -4.62
C PRO A 142 0.52 -9.75 -3.56
N GLU A 143 1.64 -10.26 -3.06
CA GLU A 143 1.65 -11.14 -1.88
C GLU A 143 1.69 -10.32 -0.58
N LEU A 144 2.31 -9.14 -0.63
CA LEU A 144 2.36 -8.16 0.45
C LEU A 144 1.73 -6.85 -0.03
N LEU A 145 0.69 -6.38 0.65
CA LEU A 145 0.08 -5.07 0.41
C LEU A 145 0.37 -4.16 1.62
N VAL A 146 0.90 -2.99 1.35
CA VAL A 146 1.19 -1.97 2.36
C VAL A 146 0.28 -0.78 2.12
N LEU A 147 -0.46 -0.37 3.14
CA LEU A 147 -1.37 0.77 3.11
C LEU A 147 -0.89 1.81 4.13
N ASP A 148 -0.52 2.99 3.65
CA ASP A 148 0.00 4.09 4.46
C ASP A 148 -1.09 5.17 4.58
N GLU A 149 -1.83 5.17 5.69
CA GLU A 149 -2.98 6.04 5.95
C GLU A 149 -3.99 6.07 4.78
N PRO A 150 -4.54 4.92 4.36
CA PRO A 150 -5.34 4.82 3.12
C PRO A 150 -6.66 5.58 3.17
N VAL A 151 -7.04 6.09 4.32
CA VAL A 151 -8.30 6.83 4.56
C VAL A 151 -8.08 8.33 4.73
N GLN A 152 -6.85 8.82 4.61
CA GLN A 152 -6.58 10.24 4.75
C GLN A 152 -7.29 11.06 3.65
N GLY A 153 -8.09 12.05 4.06
CA GLY A 153 -8.86 12.89 3.15
C GLY A 153 -10.16 12.25 2.64
N VAL A 154 -10.56 11.13 3.24
CA VAL A 154 -11.85 10.47 3.01
C VAL A 154 -12.77 10.83 4.18
N ASP A 155 -14.05 11.07 3.90
CA ASP A 155 -15.05 11.29 4.95
C ASP A 155 -15.31 9.98 5.73
N PHE A 156 -15.90 10.10 6.92
CA PHE A 156 -16.12 8.96 7.83
C PHE A 156 -16.87 7.79 7.19
N THR A 157 -17.87 8.09 6.36
CA THR A 157 -18.64 7.06 5.65
C THR A 157 -17.79 6.34 4.61
N GLY A 158 -16.97 7.08 3.87
CA GLY A 158 -16.04 6.55 2.89
C GLY A 158 -14.91 5.73 3.54
N GLU A 159 -14.45 6.13 4.71
CA GLU A 159 -13.47 5.39 5.51
C GLU A 159 -13.98 3.99 5.87
N ILE A 160 -15.19 3.90 6.46
CA ILE A 160 -15.82 2.62 6.81
C ILE A 160 -15.97 1.76 5.55
N ALA A 161 -16.48 2.34 4.46
CA ALA A 161 -16.66 1.63 3.21
C ALA A 161 -15.34 1.11 2.60
N LEU A 162 -14.24 1.84 2.75
CA LEU A 162 -12.92 1.42 2.29
C LEU A 162 -12.39 0.25 3.13
N TYR A 163 -12.51 0.31 4.47
CA TYR A 163 -12.11 -0.80 5.35
C TYR A 163 -12.94 -2.06 5.12
N GLU A 164 -14.25 -1.95 4.95
CA GLU A 164 -15.11 -3.10 4.62
C GLU A 164 -14.73 -3.71 3.27
N LEU A 165 -14.41 -2.88 2.27
CA LEU A 165 -13.95 -3.33 0.97
C LEU A 165 -12.62 -4.09 1.08
N ILE A 166 -11.67 -3.56 1.84
CA ILE A 166 -10.37 -4.20 2.12
C ILE A 166 -10.62 -5.55 2.79
N LYS A 167 -11.44 -5.59 3.85
CA LYS A 167 -11.76 -6.81 4.60
C LYS A 167 -12.48 -7.85 3.75
N LYS A 168 -13.48 -7.44 2.98
CA LYS A 168 -14.35 -8.33 2.20
C LYS A 168 -13.64 -8.92 0.98
N ASN A 169 -12.94 -8.09 0.22
CA ASN A 169 -12.39 -8.50 -1.08
C ASN A 169 -10.92 -8.89 -0.99
N ILE A 170 -10.19 -8.33 -0.05
CA ILE A 170 -8.75 -8.49 0.07
C ILE A 170 -8.42 -9.46 1.20
N GLY A 171 -9.10 -9.40 2.34
CA GLY A 171 -8.90 -10.32 3.47
C GLY A 171 -9.36 -11.76 3.23
N ARG A 172 -10.29 -12.00 2.27
CA ARG A 172 -10.75 -13.36 1.92
C ARG A 172 -9.83 -14.09 0.94
N THR A 173 -9.01 -13.39 0.20
CA THR A 173 -7.99 -14.00 -0.63
C THR A 173 -6.81 -14.36 0.28
N LYS A 174 -6.62 -15.64 0.59
CA LYS A 174 -5.53 -16.20 1.45
C LYS A 174 -4.10 -15.79 1.03
N LEU A 175 -3.97 -14.83 0.13
CA LEU A 175 -2.72 -14.45 -0.55
C LEU A 175 -2.22 -13.04 -0.16
N TRP A 176 -2.97 -12.27 0.65
CA TRP A 176 -2.66 -10.85 0.83
C TRP A 176 -2.46 -10.52 2.31
N ASN A 177 -1.37 -9.87 2.60
CA ASN A 177 -1.01 -9.40 3.94
C ASN A 177 -0.99 -7.90 3.93
N PHE A 178 -1.48 -7.30 5.00
CA PHE A 178 -1.55 -5.86 5.13
C PHE A 178 -0.58 -5.38 6.18
N ILE A 179 0.13 -4.31 5.88
CA ILE A 179 0.67 -3.40 6.87
C ILE A 179 -0.23 -2.16 6.78
N ASN A 180 -1.11 -1.98 7.76
CA ASN A 180 -1.92 -0.79 7.89
C ASN A 180 -1.21 0.19 8.80
N ILE A 181 -1.20 1.44 8.41
CA ILE A 181 -0.56 2.54 9.12
C ILE A 181 -1.68 3.52 9.48
N SER A 182 -2.00 3.63 10.74
CA SER A 182 -3.03 4.54 11.25
C SER A 182 -2.50 5.44 12.34
#